data_c97e02c5e031ae7842fbb798a21929e4
#
_entry.id   c97e02c5e031ae7842fbb798a21929e4
#
_cell.length_a   1.000
_cell.length_b   1.000
_cell.length_c   1.000
_cell.angle_alpha   90.00
_cell.angle_beta   90.00
_cell.angle_gamma   90.00
#
_symmetry.space_group_name_H-M   'P 1'
#
loop_
_entity.id
_entity.type
_entity.pdbx_description
1 polymer ?
#
loop_
_entity_poly.entity_id
_entity_poly.type
_entity_poly.pdbx_seq_one_letter_code
_entity_poly.pdbx_strand_id
1 'polypeptide(L)'
;VTRFALPLLAGLLAGTALAGPAFAAKDLVVGLPDNITGLDPADINDTLSQSASRTMMQGLFGFDKDMKLVPLLAESFTVNDTATEYTYRLRKGVTFHDGSPFNAQAVKINFDRLANPANRLKRQSLLAMLAETVVVDDTTITLKLAQPFGALNNNLAHPGAMIISPKALETYGKEIGRHPVGTGPYKFVSWEADTLKVEKNGTYWKQGLPKIDHVTLKSVPENGSRIAMLQTNEAQFIYPLPPEMVKMVEGNQALEIIDAPSIIARYVALNTMKKPFNDPRVRQALNYAVDKNAWMKVVYRGYAAPLDSAIPSKLGFHVTQPNQYTYDLAKAKALLAEAGYPNGFEAEMFGRNSTNLIRGMQFVQQQLSQIGVKLTVTPLEAGVEAARVWGVEKPEDATVQMQYGGWSASTGDADWGLRPLLWGKGFPPKFFNVAYYKNDTVDAAIETGIGTADDAKRAEAYRVAQEQIWKDAPWIFLGVENLLAGKSKKLSGFYYVADGGLQMEEADLQ
;
A
#
# COMPACT_ATOMS: atom_id res chain seq x y z
N VAL A 1 12.02 -98.51 12.99
CA VAL A 1 11.43 -97.56 13.94
C VAL A 1 11.37 -96.22 13.22
N THR A 2 10.17 -95.96 12.71
CA THR A 2 9.84 -94.79 11.91
C THR A 2 9.33 -93.66 12.84
N ARG A 3 9.88 -92.45 12.76
CA ARG A 3 9.37 -91.24 13.41
C ARG A 3 8.85 -90.25 12.35
N PHE A 4 7.54 -90.00 12.40
CA PHE A 4 6.82 -88.96 11.65
C PHE A 4 7.13 -87.56 12.29
N ALA A 5 7.53 -86.59 11.49
CA ALA A 5 7.57 -85.19 11.89
C ALA A 5 6.44 -84.42 11.16
N LEU A 6 5.54 -83.77 11.94
CA LEU A 6 4.55 -82.81 11.43
C LEU A 6 5.19 -81.47 11.15
N PRO A 7 4.85 -80.75 10.07
CA PRO A 7 5.22 -79.38 9.89
C PRO A 7 4.22 -78.41 10.53
N LEU A 8 4.68 -77.50 11.37
CA LEU A 8 3.95 -76.35 11.86
C LEU A 8 3.74 -75.34 10.73
N LEU A 9 2.50 -75.09 10.34
CA LEU A 9 2.13 -74.00 9.47
C LEU A 9 2.07 -72.70 10.32
N ALA A 10 3.05 -71.79 10.17
CA ALA A 10 2.99 -70.43 10.71
C ALA A 10 2.22 -69.52 9.74
N GLY A 11 1.01 -69.11 10.10
CA GLY A 11 0.21 -68.18 9.34
C GLY A 11 0.78 -66.73 9.49
N LEU A 12 1.34 -66.19 8.41
CA LEU A 12 1.64 -64.75 8.31
C LEU A 12 0.32 -64.00 8.10
N LEU A 13 -0.18 -63.34 9.12
CA LEU A 13 -1.19 -62.27 8.99
C LEU A 13 -0.50 -61.04 8.43
N ALA A 14 -0.56 -60.82 7.11
CA ALA A 14 -0.21 -59.57 6.47
C ALA A 14 -1.28 -58.53 6.81
N GLY A 15 -0.99 -57.66 7.80
CA GLY A 15 -1.76 -56.45 8.06
C GLY A 15 -1.55 -55.46 6.90
N THR A 16 -2.52 -55.40 5.99
CA THR A 16 -2.59 -54.27 5.01
C THR A 16 -2.96 -53.01 5.77
N ALA A 17 -1.94 -52.22 6.11
CA ALA A 17 -2.14 -50.82 6.50
C ALA A 17 -2.81 -50.11 5.31
N LEU A 18 -4.05 -49.72 5.44
CA LEU A 18 -4.72 -48.79 4.55
C LEU A 18 -3.99 -47.45 4.66
N ALA A 19 -2.98 -47.25 3.81
CA ALA A 19 -2.44 -45.91 3.57
C ALA A 19 -3.57 -45.10 2.91
N GLY A 20 -4.23 -44.22 3.68
CA GLY A 20 -5.11 -43.24 3.10
C GLY A 20 -4.37 -42.43 2.03
N PRO A 21 -5.07 -41.88 1.04
CA PRO A 21 -4.43 -41.07 0.01
C PRO A 21 -3.64 -39.94 0.68
N ALA A 22 -2.31 -40.00 0.59
CA ALA A 22 -1.47 -38.91 0.96
C ALA A 22 -1.76 -37.78 -0.06
N PHE A 23 -2.55 -36.78 0.33
CA PHE A 23 -2.67 -35.57 -0.46
C PHE A 23 -1.29 -34.95 -0.57
N ALA A 24 -0.83 -34.68 -1.80
CA ALA A 24 0.39 -33.95 -2.02
C ALA A 24 0.28 -32.57 -1.35
N ALA A 25 1.34 -32.15 -0.66
CA ALA A 25 1.37 -30.82 -0.05
C ALA A 25 1.14 -29.74 -1.11
N LYS A 26 0.37 -28.72 -0.77
CA LYS A 26 0.10 -27.57 -1.63
C LYS A 26 1.16 -26.51 -1.37
N ASP A 27 2.13 -26.43 -2.25
CA ASP A 27 3.25 -25.50 -2.17
C ASP A 27 3.05 -24.35 -3.15
N LEU A 28 3.09 -23.11 -2.64
CA LEU A 28 2.99 -21.88 -3.42
C LEU A 28 4.33 -21.17 -3.46
N VAL A 29 4.84 -20.90 -4.65
CA VAL A 29 6.03 -20.06 -4.87
C VAL A 29 5.61 -18.74 -5.50
N VAL A 30 6.03 -17.63 -4.87
CA VAL A 30 5.78 -16.26 -5.31
C VAL A 30 7.10 -15.60 -5.69
N GLY A 31 7.25 -15.20 -6.96
CA GLY A 31 8.42 -14.46 -7.45
C GLY A 31 8.27 -12.97 -7.22
N LEU A 32 9.19 -12.36 -6.48
CA LEU A 32 9.21 -10.94 -6.09
C LEU A 32 10.32 -10.17 -6.81
N PRO A 33 10.21 -8.84 -6.99
CA PRO A 33 11.20 -8.05 -7.74
C PRO A 33 12.43 -7.67 -6.91
N ASP A 34 12.36 -7.77 -5.58
CA ASP A 34 13.41 -7.30 -4.68
C ASP A 34 13.39 -8.09 -3.37
N ASN A 35 14.42 -7.91 -2.56
CA ASN A 35 14.54 -8.55 -1.25
C ASN A 35 13.58 -7.94 -0.23
N ILE A 36 13.08 -8.80 0.67
CA ILE A 36 12.40 -8.38 1.89
C ILE A 36 13.44 -7.73 2.79
N THR A 37 13.11 -6.54 3.33
CA THR A 37 14.05 -5.73 4.14
C THR A 37 13.92 -5.97 5.63
N GLY A 38 12.77 -6.45 6.08
CA GLY A 38 12.46 -6.73 7.49
C GLY A 38 11.08 -7.31 7.65
N LEU A 39 10.79 -7.88 8.82
CA LEU A 39 9.48 -8.47 9.16
C LEU A 39 8.88 -7.89 10.46
N ASP A 40 9.46 -6.81 10.99
CA ASP A 40 8.81 -6.01 12.04
C ASP A 40 7.86 -5.00 11.38
N PRO A 41 6.51 -5.18 11.46
CA PRO A 41 5.55 -4.32 10.76
C PRO A 41 5.67 -2.85 11.16
N ALA A 42 6.06 -2.57 12.39
CA ALA A 42 6.23 -1.20 12.90
C ALA A 42 7.48 -0.49 12.34
N ASP A 43 8.48 -1.23 11.84
CA ASP A 43 9.77 -0.68 11.38
C ASP A 43 10.07 -0.92 9.89
N ILE A 44 9.09 -1.33 9.09
CA ILE A 44 9.20 -1.45 7.63
C ILE A 44 8.33 -0.42 6.93
N ASN A 45 8.78 0.06 5.74
CA ASN A 45 8.06 1.05 4.95
C ASN A 45 7.92 0.69 3.46
N ASP A 46 8.37 -0.50 3.06
CA ASP A 46 8.20 -1.02 1.71
C ASP A 46 7.06 -2.04 1.61
N THR A 47 6.38 -2.06 0.47
CA THR A 47 5.20 -2.88 0.23
C THR A 47 5.50 -4.39 0.23
N LEU A 48 6.70 -4.82 -0.21
CA LEU A 48 7.06 -6.23 -0.26
C LEU A 48 7.22 -6.82 1.14
N SER A 49 7.97 -6.13 2.00
CA SER A 49 8.14 -6.54 3.41
C SER A 49 6.81 -6.51 4.16
N GLN A 50 5.94 -5.53 3.89
CA GLN A 50 4.59 -5.49 4.44
C GLN A 50 3.73 -6.66 3.96
N SER A 51 3.81 -7.04 2.68
CA SER A 51 3.10 -8.20 2.13
C SER A 51 3.58 -9.51 2.77
N ALA A 52 4.89 -9.66 2.95
CA ALA A 52 5.45 -10.80 3.66
C ALA A 52 4.97 -10.85 5.11
N SER A 53 4.97 -9.72 5.82
CA SER A 53 4.51 -9.64 7.20
C SER A 53 3.02 -9.98 7.36
N ARG A 54 2.16 -9.60 6.39
CA ARG A 54 0.72 -9.95 6.36
C ARG A 54 0.45 -11.46 6.32
N THR A 55 1.39 -12.28 5.87
CA THR A 55 1.22 -13.74 5.92
C THR A 55 1.24 -14.27 7.34
N MET A 56 1.99 -13.62 8.24
CA MET A 56 2.25 -14.10 9.60
C MET A 56 1.58 -13.26 10.69
N MET A 57 1.23 -12.01 10.41
CA MET A 57 0.71 -11.09 11.42
C MET A 57 -0.59 -10.43 10.95
N GLN A 58 -1.41 -10.02 11.91
CA GLN A 58 -2.69 -9.36 11.67
C GLN A 58 -2.83 -8.13 12.57
N GLY A 59 -3.57 -7.12 12.07
CA GLY A 59 -3.99 -5.95 12.83
C GLY A 59 -5.36 -6.15 13.47
N LEU A 60 -5.86 -5.14 14.16
CA LEU A 60 -7.24 -5.11 14.64
C LEU A 60 -8.22 -5.11 13.45
N PHE A 61 -7.85 -4.41 12.39
CA PHE A 61 -8.55 -4.33 11.11
C PHE A 61 -7.60 -4.67 9.97
N GLY A 62 -8.16 -4.83 8.77
CA GLY A 62 -7.45 -4.96 7.51
C GLY A 62 -8.26 -4.36 6.37
N PHE A 63 -7.80 -4.54 5.13
CA PHE A 63 -8.50 -4.13 3.93
C PHE A 63 -8.84 -5.33 3.05
N ASP A 64 -10.02 -5.30 2.43
CA ASP A 64 -10.35 -6.20 1.33
C ASP A 64 -9.69 -5.74 0.02
N LYS A 65 -9.96 -6.45 -1.09
CA LYS A 65 -9.43 -6.11 -2.43
C LYS A 65 -9.86 -4.73 -2.94
N ASP A 66 -10.93 -4.16 -2.39
CA ASP A 66 -11.51 -2.87 -2.75
C ASP A 66 -11.14 -1.74 -1.75
N MET A 67 -10.16 -1.98 -0.87
CA MET A 67 -9.73 -1.07 0.21
C MET A 67 -10.82 -0.74 1.22
N LYS A 68 -11.84 -1.57 1.33
CA LYS A 68 -12.83 -1.44 2.40
C LYS A 68 -12.28 -2.00 3.70
N LEU A 69 -12.51 -1.26 4.77
CA LEU A 69 -12.12 -1.67 6.11
C LEU A 69 -12.86 -2.94 6.53
N VAL A 70 -12.12 -3.97 6.97
CA VAL A 70 -12.67 -5.24 7.45
C VAL A 70 -12.16 -5.56 8.85
N PRO A 71 -13.03 -6.07 9.77
CA PRO A 71 -12.64 -6.53 11.09
C PRO A 71 -11.74 -7.77 11.00
N LEU A 72 -10.62 -7.76 11.75
CA LEU A 72 -9.76 -8.95 11.91
C LEU A 72 -9.69 -9.36 13.38
N LEU A 73 -8.74 -8.84 14.14
CA LEU A 73 -8.60 -9.17 15.57
C LEU A 73 -9.52 -8.35 16.48
N ALA A 74 -10.12 -7.25 15.99
CA ALA A 74 -11.26 -6.60 16.61
C ALA A 74 -12.56 -7.09 15.97
N GLU A 75 -13.61 -7.36 16.77
CA GLU A 75 -14.95 -7.76 16.30
C GLU A 75 -15.85 -6.54 16.10
N SER A 76 -15.70 -5.54 16.95
CA SER A 76 -16.48 -4.30 16.92
C SER A 76 -15.73 -3.17 17.64
N PHE A 77 -16.23 -1.95 17.45
CA PHE A 77 -15.74 -0.79 18.18
C PHE A 77 -16.86 0.20 18.46
N THR A 78 -16.62 1.07 19.41
CA THR A 78 -17.40 2.30 19.67
C THR A 78 -16.44 3.49 19.72
N VAL A 79 -16.95 4.66 19.38
CA VAL A 79 -16.21 5.92 19.43
C VAL A 79 -17.06 6.97 20.12
N ASN A 80 -16.44 7.85 20.90
CA ASN A 80 -17.13 8.99 21.50
C ASN A 80 -17.39 10.11 20.46
N ASP A 81 -18.29 11.03 20.78
CA ASP A 81 -18.73 12.12 19.87
C ASP A 81 -17.57 13.04 19.42
N THR A 82 -16.51 13.11 20.19
CA THR A 82 -15.34 13.94 19.92
C THR A 82 -14.23 13.24 19.13
N ALA A 83 -14.41 11.97 18.76
CA ALA A 83 -13.42 11.13 18.09
C ALA A 83 -12.03 11.10 18.82
N THR A 84 -12.06 11.17 20.15
CA THR A 84 -10.87 11.14 21.01
C THR A 84 -10.76 9.87 21.84
N GLU A 85 -11.79 9.02 21.85
CA GLU A 85 -11.81 7.78 22.62
C GLU A 85 -12.48 6.66 21.82
N TYR A 86 -11.72 5.59 21.56
CA TYR A 86 -12.16 4.43 20.80
C TYR A 86 -12.06 3.18 21.65
N THR A 87 -13.16 2.46 21.86
CA THR A 87 -13.19 1.20 22.61
C THR A 87 -13.42 0.04 21.64
N TYR A 88 -12.51 -0.93 21.66
CA TYR A 88 -12.51 -2.11 20.80
C TYR A 88 -12.85 -3.36 21.58
N ARG A 89 -13.74 -4.20 21.02
CA ARG A 89 -13.98 -5.54 21.46
C ARG A 89 -13.10 -6.49 20.65
N LEU A 90 -12.21 -7.20 21.32
CA LEU A 90 -11.25 -8.11 20.71
C LEU A 90 -11.83 -9.52 20.53
N ARG A 91 -11.34 -10.21 19.50
CA ARG A 91 -11.70 -11.62 19.22
C ARG A 91 -11.16 -12.53 20.32
N LYS A 92 -12.01 -13.46 20.78
CA LYS A 92 -11.68 -14.46 21.79
C LYS A 92 -11.05 -15.71 21.18
N GLY A 93 -10.21 -16.40 21.96
CA GLY A 93 -9.65 -17.71 21.58
C GLY A 93 -8.56 -17.68 20.51
N VAL A 94 -8.08 -16.50 20.13
CA VAL A 94 -6.95 -16.35 19.21
C VAL A 94 -5.64 -16.57 19.97
N THR A 95 -4.71 -17.31 19.37
CA THR A 95 -3.36 -17.52 19.90
C THR A 95 -2.31 -17.05 18.90
N PHE A 96 -1.18 -16.57 19.42
CA PHE A 96 0.01 -16.35 18.62
C PHE A 96 0.65 -17.66 18.18
N HIS A 97 1.54 -17.62 17.20
CA HIS A 97 2.26 -18.80 16.68
C HIS A 97 3.10 -19.50 17.75
N ASP A 98 3.51 -18.81 18.80
CA ASP A 98 4.24 -19.34 19.96
C ASP A 98 3.34 -19.92 21.07
N GLY A 99 2.03 -20.02 20.80
CA GLY A 99 1.02 -20.52 21.71
C GLY A 99 0.56 -19.54 22.80
N SER A 100 1.15 -18.35 22.90
CA SER A 100 0.69 -17.32 23.85
C SER A 100 -0.67 -16.73 23.43
N PRO A 101 -1.53 -16.30 24.39
CA PRO A 101 -2.86 -15.80 24.06
C PRO A 101 -2.80 -14.39 23.45
N PHE A 102 -3.65 -14.11 22.46
CA PHE A 102 -3.97 -12.77 22.02
C PHE A 102 -5.02 -12.16 22.95
N ASN A 103 -4.74 -10.99 23.50
CA ASN A 103 -5.63 -10.27 24.41
C ASN A 103 -5.36 -8.75 24.39
N ALA A 104 -6.09 -7.98 25.21
CA ALA A 104 -5.97 -6.54 25.29
C ALA A 104 -4.55 -6.08 25.77
N GLN A 105 -3.89 -6.86 26.63
CA GLN A 105 -2.53 -6.55 27.05
C GLN A 105 -1.52 -6.67 25.89
N ALA A 106 -1.71 -7.66 25.01
CA ALA A 106 -0.87 -7.80 23.81
C ALA A 106 -1.04 -6.59 22.86
N VAL A 107 -2.26 -6.12 22.67
CA VAL A 107 -2.55 -4.91 21.87
C VAL A 107 -1.89 -3.70 22.49
N LYS A 108 -2.04 -3.50 23.82
CA LYS A 108 -1.42 -2.38 24.54
C LYS A 108 0.11 -2.35 24.33
N ILE A 109 0.80 -3.47 24.54
CA ILE A 109 2.26 -3.55 24.37
C ILE A 109 2.68 -3.13 22.97
N ASN A 110 1.98 -3.60 21.93
CA ASN A 110 2.30 -3.25 20.55
C ASN A 110 2.03 -1.78 20.22
N PHE A 111 0.88 -1.24 20.65
CA PHE A 111 0.51 0.13 20.32
C PHE A 111 1.31 1.16 21.11
N ASP A 112 1.58 0.90 22.39
CA ASP A 112 2.49 1.75 23.20
C ASP A 112 3.92 1.74 22.61
N ARG A 113 4.39 0.57 22.13
CA ARG A 113 5.66 0.45 21.41
C ARG A 113 5.67 1.29 20.13
N LEU A 114 4.63 1.17 19.30
CA LEU A 114 4.52 1.89 18.02
C LEU A 114 4.39 3.40 18.22
N ALA A 115 3.58 3.84 19.20
CA ALA A 115 3.33 5.26 19.45
C ALA A 115 4.54 5.99 20.06
N ASN A 116 5.43 5.27 20.80
CA ASN A 116 6.55 5.87 21.51
C ASN A 116 7.65 6.37 20.56
N PRO A 117 7.88 7.71 20.46
CA PRO A 117 8.88 8.28 19.55
C PRO A 117 10.31 7.89 19.88
N ALA A 118 10.59 7.49 21.15
CA ALA A 118 11.91 7.03 21.55
C ALA A 118 12.35 5.73 20.86
N ASN A 119 11.39 4.91 20.38
CA ASN A 119 11.66 3.68 19.66
C ASN A 119 12.09 3.94 18.20
N ARG A 120 11.88 5.14 17.65
CA ARG A 120 12.25 5.58 16.30
C ARG A 120 11.75 4.65 15.19
N LEU A 121 10.57 4.06 15.39
CA LEU A 121 9.97 3.14 14.43
C LEU A 121 9.45 3.92 13.21
N LYS A 122 9.66 3.38 12.00
CA LYS A 122 9.30 4.05 10.74
C LYS A 122 7.80 4.34 10.61
N ARG A 123 6.94 3.57 11.30
CA ARG A 123 5.48 3.71 11.26
C ARG A 123 4.89 4.41 12.50
N GLN A 124 5.72 5.02 13.33
CA GLN A 124 5.29 5.75 14.52
C GLN A 124 4.17 6.77 14.23
N SER A 125 4.20 7.42 13.07
CA SER A 125 3.18 8.40 12.64
C SER A 125 1.75 7.85 12.58
N LEU A 126 1.57 6.53 12.44
CA LEU A 126 0.23 5.90 12.44
C LEU A 126 -0.50 6.07 13.77
N LEU A 127 0.24 6.11 14.89
CA LEU A 127 -0.29 6.28 16.25
C LEU A 127 0.33 7.49 16.99
N ALA A 128 0.84 8.48 16.26
CA ALA A 128 1.42 9.69 16.88
C ALA A 128 0.42 10.48 17.73
N MET A 129 -0.90 10.31 17.47
CA MET A 129 -1.97 10.94 18.25
C MET A 129 -2.38 10.14 19.49
N LEU A 130 -1.88 8.91 19.69
CA LEU A 130 -2.20 8.07 20.85
C LEU A 130 -1.62 8.68 22.13
N ALA A 131 -2.51 8.99 23.10
CA ALA A 131 -2.12 9.51 24.39
C ALA A 131 -2.04 8.41 25.46
N GLU A 132 -3.01 7.48 25.45
CA GLU A 132 -3.12 6.42 26.43
C GLU A 132 -3.78 5.17 25.84
N THR A 133 -3.27 4.00 26.21
CA THR A 133 -3.89 2.69 25.92
C THR A 133 -4.39 2.07 27.23
N VAL A 134 -5.71 1.93 27.39
CA VAL A 134 -6.35 1.42 28.61
C VAL A 134 -6.86 0.00 28.40
N VAL A 135 -6.33 -0.96 29.15
CA VAL A 135 -6.88 -2.33 29.21
C VAL A 135 -8.08 -2.31 30.16
N VAL A 136 -9.28 -2.53 29.61
CA VAL A 136 -10.53 -2.59 30.41
C VAL A 136 -10.72 -4.00 30.98
N ASP A 137 -10.57 -5.02 30.12
CA ASP A 137 -10.54 -6.43 30.47
C ASP A 137 -9.71 -7.18 29.40
N ASP A 138 -9.59 -8.52 29.50
CA ASP A 138 -8.80 -9.33 28.56
C ASP A 138 -9.21 -9.17 27.09
N THR A 139 -10.44 -8.78 26.82
CA THR A 139 -11.03 -8.66 25.46
C THR A 139 -11.54 -7.28 25.11
N THR A 140 -11.28 -6.29 25.97
CA THR A 140 -11.74 -4.92 25.76
C THR A 140 -10.59 -3.93 25.99
N ILE A 141 -10.32 -3.09 25.00
CA ILE A 141 -9.27 -2.09 25.06
C ILE A 141 -9.79 -0.74 24.60
N THR A 142 -9.39 0.32 25.28
CA THR A 142 -9.74 1.71 24.91
C THR A 142 -8.46 2.47 24.54
N LEU A 143 -8.49 3.11 23.37
CA LEU A 143 -7.45 4.04 22.92
C LEU A 143 -7.93 5.47 23.13
N LYS A 144 -7.19 6.24 23.92
CA LYS A 144 -7.43 7.68 24.12
C LYS A 144 -6.43 8.49 23.30
N LEU A 145 -6.91 9.46 22.59
CA LEU A 145 -6.15 10.29 21.67
C LEU A 145 -5.95 11.69 22.26
N ALA A 146 -4.80 12.29 22.00
CA ALA A 146 -4.48 13.67 22.42
C ALA A 146 -5.33 14.73 21.69
N GLN A 147 -5.91 14.37 20.55
CA GLN A 147 -6.75 15.24 19.71
C GLN A 147 -7.72 14.38 18.90
N PRO A 148 -8.85 14.95 18.44
CA PRO A 148 -9.78 14.26 17.57
C PRO A 148 -9.12 13.66 16.33
N PHE A 149 -9.43 12.40 15.99
CA PHE A 149 -8.86 11.72 14.84
C PHE A 149 -9.80 10.65 14.28
N GLY A 150 -10.66 11.04 13.30
CA GLY A 150 -11.68 10.16 12.71
C GLY A 150 -11.14 9.00 11.85
N ALA A 151 -9.88 9.04 11.41
CA ALA A 151 -9.28 8.01 10.55
C ALA A 151 -8.53 6.91 11.34
N LEU A 152 -8.74 6.78 12.68
CA LEU A 152 -7.98 5.85 13.51
C LEU A 152 -8.10 4.40 13.03
N ASN A 153 -9.31 3.92 12.73
CA ASN A 153 -9.51 2.54 12.28
C ASN A 153 -8.77 2.22 10.98
N ASN A 154 -8.68 3.19 10.08
CA ASN A 154 -7.92 3.07 8.84
C ASN A 154 -6.40 2.99 9.12
N ASN A 155 -5.89 3.76 10.10
CA ASN A 155 -4.52 3.63 10.54
C ASN A 155 -4.24 2.26 11.19
N LEU A 156 -5.21 1.72 11.95
CA LEU A 156 -5.10 0.39 12.56
C LEU A 156 -5.22 -0.77 11.55
N ALA A 157 -5.78 -0.52 10.37
CA ALA A 157 -5.82 -1.48 9.26
C ALA A 157 -4.51 -1.48 8.44
N HIS A 158 -3.70 -0.41 8.57
CA HIS A 158 -2.41 -0.34 7.88
C HIS A 158 -1.46 -1.44 8.39
N PRO A 159 -0.68 -2.12 7.52
CA PRO A 159 0.23 -3.20 7.93
C PRO A 159 1.18 -2.83 9.08
N GLY A 160 1.58 -1.56 9.16
CA GLY A 160 2.43 -1.06 10.25
C GLY A 160 1.85 -1.14 11.67
N ALA A 161 0.52 -1.37 11.78
CA ALA A 161 -0.17 -1.54 13.06
C ALA A 161 -0.52 -3.00 13.40
N MET A 162 0.03 -3.98 12.69
CA MET A 162 -0.14 -5.40 12.99
C MET A 162 0.51 -5.77 14.34
N ILE A 163 -0.06 -6.80 14.97
CA ILE A 163 0.27 -7.20 16.34
C ILE A 163 1.27 -8.36 16.34
N ILE A 164 2.35 -8.19 17.08
CA ILE A 164 3.40 -9.19 17.37
C ILE A 164 3.18 -9.78 18.75
N SER A 165 3.55 -11.05 18.95
CA SER A 165 3.56 -11.69 20.27
C SER A 165 4.41 -10.88 21.28
N PRO A 166 3.85 -10.49 22.44
CA PRO A 166 4.63 -9.86 23.50
C PRO A 166 5.82 -10.70 23.95
N LYS A 167 5.65 -12.03 24.03
CA LYS A 167 6.73 -12.96 24.36
C LYS A 167 7.87 -12.90 23.34
N ALA A 168 7.55 -12.81 22.06
CA ALA A 168 8.57 -12.69 21.02
C ALA A 168 9.27 -11.31 21.09
N LEU A 169 8.52 -10.22 21.33
CA LEU A 169 9.11 -8.89 21.53
C LEU A 169 10.09 -8.86 22.72
N GLU A 170 9.74 -9.51 23.83
CA GLU A 170 10.63 -9.64 24.99
C GLU A 170 11.86 -10.48 24.68
N THR A 171 11.69 -11.61 23.98
CA THR A 171 12.76 -12.57 23.69
C THR A 171 13.77 -12.02 22.68
N TYR A 172 13.31 -11.39 21.61
CA TYR A 172 14.14 -11.01 20.47
C TYR A 172 14.46 -9.51 20.40
N GLY A 173 13.73 -8.67 21.11
CA GLY A 173 13.98 -7.22 21.17
C GLY A 173 14.15 -6.60 19.79
N LYS A 174 15.34 -6.05 19.49
CA LYS A 174 15.63 -5.41 18.20
C LYS A 174 15.71 -6.38 17.02
N GLU A 175 15.94 -7.66 17.28
CA GLU A 175 16.01 -8.71 16.26
C GLU A 175 14.64 -9.26 15.88
N ILE A 176 13.55 -8.71 16.42
CA ILE A 176 12.17 -9.17 16.15
C ILE A 176 11.84 -9.21 14.65
N GLY A 177 12.43 -8.33 13.86
CA GLY A 177 12.27 -8.32 12.40
C GLY A 177 12.84 -9.55 11.68
N ARG A 178 13.61 -10.42 12.39
CA ARG A 178 14.11 -11.71 11.90
C ARG A 178 13.37 -12.90 12.53
N HIS A 179 12.55 -12.67 13.53
CA HIS A 179 11.83 -13.68 14.32
C HIS A 179 10.35 -13.33 14.44
N PRO A 180 9.62 -13.19 13.30
CA PRO A 180 8.22 -12.75 13.33
C PRO A 180 7.31 -13.79 13.97
N VAL A 181 6.54 -13.39 14.95
CA VAL A 181 5.55 -14.21 15.64
C VAL A 181 4.25 -13.43 15.73
N GLY A 182 3.24 -13.83 14.97
CA GLY A 182 1.92 -13.19 14.93
C GLY A 182 0.79 -14.17 15.13
N THR A 183 -0.41 -13.77 14.70
CA THR A 183 -1.66 -14.55 14.75
C THR A 183 -2.12 -15.00 13.36
N GLY A 184 -1.30 -14.74 12.32
CA GLY A 184 -1.68 -14.88 10.92
C GLY A 184 -1.84 -16.34 10.46
N PRO A 185 -2.27 -16.51 9.19
CA PRO A 185 -2.53 -17.81 8.59
C PRO A 185 -1.30 -18.68 8.42
N TYR A 186 -0.10 -18.10 8.36
CA TYR A 186 1.14 -18.84 8.20
C TYR A 186 2.13 -18.52 9.33
N LYS A 187 3.00 -19.50 9.65
CA LYS A 187 4.09 -19.40 10.61
C LYS A 187 5.43 -19.27 9.89
N PHE A 188 6.34 -18.52 10.47
CA PHE A 188 7.71 -18.40 10.00
C PHE A 188 8.46 -19.73 10.06
N VAL A 189 9.17 -20.07 8.98
CA VAL A 189 10.05 -21.25 8.91
C VAL A 189 11.50 -20.82 8.81
N SER A 190 11.84 -20.06 7.76
CA SER A 190 13.22 -19.59 7.54
C SER A 190 13.23 -18.36 6.65
N TRP A 191 14.31 -17.58 6.76
CA TRP A 191 14.60 -16.49 5.85
C TRP A 191 16.09 -16.43 5.58
N GLU A 192 16.48 -16.92 4.41
CA GLU A 192 17.87 -17.03 3.97
C GLU A 192 18.06 -16.32 2.63
N ALA A 193 19.05 -15.43 2.56
CA ALA A 193 19.38 -14.65 1.37
C ALA A 193 18.13 -14.00 0.70
N ASP A 194 17.72 -14.53 -0.44
CA ASP A 194 16.62 -14.06 -1.29
C ASP A 194 15.28 -14.80 -1.05
N THR A 195 15.23 -15.71 -0.07
CA THR A 195 14.11 -16.64 0.10
C THR A 195 13.55 -16.63 1.52
N LEU A 196 12.27 -16.27 1.65
CA LEU A 196 11.48 -16.41 2.87
C LEU A 196 10.51 -17.57 2.73
N LYS A 197 10.48 -18.48 3.71
CA LYS A 197 9.57 -19.63 3.78
C LYS A 197 8.67 -19.53 5.00
N VAL A 198 7.39 -19.79 4.77
CA VAL A 198 6.37 -19.86 5.81
C VAL A 198 5.53 -21.13 5.62
N GLU A 199 4.98 -21.68 6.70
CA GLU A 199 4.13 -22.87 6.71
C GLU A 199 2.75 -22.56 7.30
N LYS A 200 1.78 -23.38 6.97
CA LYS A 200 0.40 -23.31 7.47
C LYS A 200 0.33 -23.23 8.99
N ASN A 201 -0.41 -22.28 9.51
CA ASN A 201 -0.78 -22.24 10.91
C ASN A 201 -1.98 -23.16 11.19
N GLY A 202 -1.73 -24.36 11.67
CA GLY A 202 -2.78 -25.34 11.98
C GLY A 202 -3.75 -24.91 13.09
N THR A 203 -3.43 -23.88 13.86
CA THR A 203 -4.28 -23.30 14.91
C THR A 203 -4.88 -21.94 14.50
N TYR A 204 -4.92 -21.65 13.20
CA TYR A 204 -5.45 -20.39 12.72
C TYR A 204 -6.95 -20.25 13.07
N TRP A 205 -7.34 -19.08 13.56
CA TRP A 205 -8.69 -18.84 14.09
C TRP A 205 -9.82 -18.86 13.04
N LYS A 206 -9.51 -18.62 11.75
CA LYS A 206 -10.48 -18.80 10.66
C LYS A 206 -10.48 -20.26 10.21
N GLN A 207 -11.59 -20.96 10.46
CA GLN A 207 -11.73 -22.37 10.11
C GLN A 207 -11.57 -22.64 8.61
N GLY A 208 -10.84 -23.69 8.26
CA GLY A 208 -10.61 -24.11 6.88
C GLY A 208 -9.54 -23.31 6.14
N LEU A 209 -8.90 -22.33 6.80
CA LEU A 209 -7.85 -21.53 6.24
C LEU A 209 -6.53 -21.67 7.03
N PRO A 210 -5.37 -21.44 6.41
CA PRO A 210 -5.18 -21.35 4.96
C PRO A 210 -5.27 -22.72 4.30
N LYS A 211 -5.41 -22.79 2.96
CA LYS A 211 -5.48 -24.06 2.21
C LYS A 211 -4.13 -24.49 1.65
N ILE A 212 -3.21 -23.56 1.45
CA ILE A 212 -1.82 -23.79 1.06
C ILE A 212 -1.04 -24.27 2.28
N ASP A 213 -0.21 -25.29 2.12
CA ASP A 213 0.58 -25.83 3.23
C ASP A 213 1.89 -25.07 3.44
N HIS A 214 2.59 -24.69 2.34
CA HIS A 214 3.83 -23.90 2.41
C HIS A 214 3.80 -22.77 1.39
N VAL A 215 4.34 -21.60 1.78
CA VAL A 215 4.54 -20.48 0.87
C VAL A 215 6.01 -20.11 0.88
N THR A 216 6.58 -20.00 -0.32
CA THR A 216 7.93 -19.50 -0.57
C THR A 216 7.85 -18.16 -1.27
N LEU A 217 8.37 -17.11 -0.65
CA LEU A 217 8.55 -15.79 -1.24
C LEU A 217 9.99 -15.68 -1.70
N LYS A 218 10.22 -15.66 -3.02
CA LYS A 218 11.56 -15.68 -3.63
C LYS A 218 11.84 -14.39 -4.38
N SER A 219 12.90 -13.69 -4.01
CA SER A 219 13.38 -12.52 -4.73
C SER A 219 14.09 -12.91 -6.01
N VAL A 220 13.61 -12.38 -7.13
CA VAL A 220 14.19 -12.56 -8.47
C VAL A 220 14.11 -11.21 -9.18
N PRO A 221 15.13 -10.33 -9.06
CA PRO A 221 15.07 -8.95 -9.55
C PRO A 221 14.88 -8.83 -11.07
N GLU A 222 15.41 -9.78 -11.85
CA GLU A 222 15.33 -9.73 -13.31
C GLU A 222 13.94 -10.18 -13.80
N ASN A 223 13.26 -9.32 -14.57
CA ASN A 223 11.87 -9.50 -15.03
C ASN A 223 11.69 -10.76 -15.90
N GLY A 224 12.60 -11.02 -16.83
CA GLY A 224 12.54 -12.18 -17.73
C GLY A 224 12.67 -13.49 -16.96
N SER A 225 13.55 -13.54 -15.97
CA SER A 225 13.73 -14.70 -15.08
C SER A 225 12.47 -14.99 -14.27
N ARG A 226 11.80 -13.95 -13.72
CA ARG A 226 10.50 -14.13 -13.03
C ARG A 226 9.42 -14.69 -13.97
N ILE A 227 9.34 -14.17 -15.20
CA ILE A 227 8.39 -14.68 -16.21
C ILE A 227 8.71 -16.12 -16.59
N ALA A 228 9.97 -16.47 -16.75
CA ALA A 228 10.38 -17.84 -17.03
C ALA A 228 9.97 -18.80 -15.91
N MET A 229 10.15 -18.44 -14.64
CA MET A 229 9.69 -19.23 -13.48
C MET A 229 8.17 -19.47 -13.54
N LEU A 230 7.38 -18.46 -13.93
CA LEU A 230 5.94 -18.63 -14.09
C LEU A 230 5.60 -19.56 -15.25
N GLN A 231 6.28 -19.42 -16.40
CA GLN A 231 6.05 -20.25 -17.58
C GLN A 231 6.42 -21.72 -17.37
N THR A 232 7.45 -22.00 -16.57
CA THR A 232 7.89 -23.35 -16.21
C THR A 232 7.15 -23.94 -15.01
N ASN A 233 6.23 -23.16 -14.40
CA ASN A 233 5.53 -23.49 -13.16
C ASN A 233 6.45 -23.67 -11.94
N GLU A 234 7.66 -23.11 -11.97
CA GLU A 234 8.54 -22.97 -10.79
C GLU A 234 7.93 -21.98 -9.79
N ALA A 235 7.25 -20.92 -10.28
CA ALA A 235 6.42 -20.03 -9.48
C ALA A 235 4.99 -20.04 -9.99
N GLN A 236 4.01 -19.94 -9.09
CA GLN A 236 2.59 -19.85 -9.43
C GLN A 236 2.06 -18.42 -9.45
N PHE A 237 2.85 -17.47 -8.95
CA PHE A 237 2.57 -16.04 -8.98
C PHE A 237 3.88 -15.25 -9.12
N ILE A 238 3.87 -14.22 -9.97
CA ILE A 238 4.99 -13.28 -10.11
C ILE A 238 4.51 -11.84 -10.09
N TYR A 239 5.31 -10.95 -9.52
CA TYR A 239 5.01 -9.53 -9.34
C TYR A 239 6.27 -8.67 -9.32
N PRO A 240 6.27 -7.46 -9.88
CA PRO A 240 5.31 -6.98 -10.86
C PRO A 240 5.51 -7.62 -12.23
N LEU A 241 4.47 -7.60 -13.06
CA LEU A 241 4.58 -7.91 -14.48
C LEU A 241 4.73 -6.58 -15.25
N PRO A 242 5.88 -6.30 -15.89
CA PRO A 242 6.03 -5.07 -16.66
C PRO A 242 5.03 -4.99 -17.82
N PRO A 243 4.39 -3.84 -18.07
CA PRO A 243 3.42 -3.68 -19.13
C PRO A 243 3.91 -4.10 -20.53
N GLU A 244 5.20 -3.90 -20.82
CA GLU A 244 5.85 -4.30 -22.06
C GLU A 244 6.02 -5.81 -22.22
N MET A 245 5.97 -6.58 -21.13
CA MET A 245 6.16 -8.02 -21.10
C MET A 245 4.85 -8.82 -20.95
N VAL A 246 3.72 -8.15 -20.85
CA VAL A 246 2.40 -8.78 -20.70
C VAL A 246 2.13 -9.85 -21.76
N LYS A 247 2.49 -9.59 -23.02
CA LYS A 247 2.32 -10.55 -24.13
C LYS A 247 3.07 -11.87 -23.94
N MET A 248 4.13 -11.89 -23.15
CA MET A 248 4.88 -13.13 -22.85
C MET A 248 4.07 -14.09 -21.98
N VAL A 249 3.15 -13.55 -21.17
CA VAL A 249 2.25 -14.34 -20.31
C VAL A 249 0.93 -14.67 -21.02
N GLU A 250 0.34 -13.72 -21.76
CA GLU A 250 -0.92 -13.89 -22.50
C GLU A 250 -0.89 -15.06 -23.50
N GLY A 251 0.27 -15.36 -24.07
CA GLY A 251 0.43 -16.47 -25.04
C GLY A 251 0.33 -17.87 -24.42
N ASN A 252 0.36 -18.01 -23.10
CA ASN A 252 0.30 -19.29 -22.41
C ASN A 252 -1.09 -19.53 -21.81
N GLN A 253 -1.81 -20.55 -22.33
CA GLN A 253 -3.18 -20.87 -21.91
C GLN A 253 -3.30 -21.30 -20.42
N ALA A 254 -2.22 -21.74 -19.78
CA ALA A 254 -2.19 -22.11 -18.38
C ALA A 254 -2.04 -20.92 -17.43
N LEU A 255 -1.74 -19.74 -17.98
CA LEU A 255 -1.47 -18.51 -17.23
C LEU A 255 -2.57 -17.48 -17.42
N GLU A 256 -2.65 -16.55 -16.50
CA GLU A 256 -3.48 -15.36 -16.61
C GLU A 256 -2.78 -14.13 -16.05
N ILE A 257 -3.23 -12.96 -16.48
CA ILE A 257 -2.76 -11.67 -16.02
C ILE A 257 -3.75 -11.13 -15.00
N ILE A 258 -3.22 -10.65 -13.88
CA ILE A 258 -3.97 -9.77 -12.99
C ILE A 258 -3.70 -8.34 -13.43
N ASP A 259 -4.76 -7.61 -13.73
CA ASP A 259 -4.80 -6.18 -14.00
C ASP A 259 -5.75 -5.54 -13.00
N ALA A 260 -5.22 -5.02 -11.90
CA ALA A 260 -6.00 -4.53 -10.76
C ALA A 260 -5.80 -3.03 -10.57
N PRO A 261 -6.87 -2.23 -10.44
CA PRO A 261 -6.76 -0.81 -10.09
C PRO A 261 -6.07 -0.63 -8.75
N SER A 262 -5.08 0.29 -8.68
CA SER A 262 -4.39 0.65 -7.44
C SER A 262 -4.94 1.94 -6.83
N ILE A 263 -4.33 2.34 -5.71
CA ILE A 263 -4.47 3.66 -5.10
C ILE A 263 -3.22 4.52 -5.30
N ILE A 264 -2.36 4.17 -6.26
CA ILE A 264 -1.13 4.90 -6.53
C ILE A 264 -1.43 6.01 -7.54
N ALA A 265 -1.71 7.21 -7.02
CA ALA A 265 -1.89 8.40 -7.86
C ALA A 265 -0.56 8.85 -8.46
N ARG A 266 -0.59 9.28 -9.73
CA ARG A 266 0.52 9.94 -10.43
C ARG A 266 0.12 11.36 -10.78
N TYR A 267 1.01 12.30 -10.49
CA TYR A 267 0.78 13.73 -10.69
C TYR A 267 2.09 14.48 -10.88
N VAL A 268 1.99 15.73 -11.33
CA VAL A 268 3.11 16.69 -11.25
C VAL A 268 2.71 17.78 -10.26
N ALA A 269 3.37 17.83 -9.11
CA ALA A 269 3.20 18.93 -8.15
C ALA A 269 3.81 20.22 -8.71
N LEU A 270 3.08 21.33 -8.57
CA LEU A 270 3.45 22.66 -9.06
C LEU A 270 3.67 23.57 -7.85
N ASN A 271 4.89 24.10 -7.66
CA ASN A 271 5.19 24.95 -6.52
C ASN A 271 4.44 26.28 -6.61
N THR A 272 3.33 26.39 -5.89
CA THR A 272 2.43 27.56 -5.94
C THR A 272 3.02 28.83 -5.34
N MET A 273 4.16 28.76 -4.66
CA MET A 273 4.89 29.94 -4.17
C MET A 273 5.81 30.56 -5.23
N LYS A 274 6.07 29.82 -6.33
CA LYS A 274 6.98 30.28 -7.39
C LYS A 274 6.24 30.71 -8.65
N LYS A 275 6.71 31.80 -9.27
CA LYS A 275 6.27 32.18 -10.63
C LYS A 275 6.79 31.14 -11.63
N PRO A 276 5.97 30.80 -12.66
CA PRO A 276 4.62 31.32 -12.93
C PRO A 276 3.50 30.52 -12.24
N PHE A 277 3.83 29.49 -11.44
CA PHE A 277 2.84 28.54 -10.84
C PHE A 277 2.02 29.15 -9.69
N ASN A 278 2.34 30.36 -9.24
CA ASN A 278 1.51 31.11 -8.29
C ASN A 278 0.17 31.58 -8.91
N ASP A 279 0.06 31.64 -10.24
CA ASP A 279 -1.19 31.97 -10.94
C ASP A 279 -1.99 30.66 -11.24
N PRO A 280 -3.24 30.54 -10.75
CA PRO A 280 -4.05 29.33 -11.00
C PRO A 280 -4.35 29.12 -12.49
N ARG A 281 -4.42 30.18 -13.32
CA ARG A 281 -4.64 30.06 -14.76
C ARG A 281 -3.50 29.31 -15.44
N VAL A 282 -2.27 29.53 -15.01
CA VAL A 282 -1.10 28.77 -15.48
C VAL A 282 -1.26 27.29 -15.12
N ARG A 283 -1.57 26.98 -13.89
CA ARG A 283 -1.73 25.58 -13.42
C ARG A 283 -2.86 24.86 -14.16
N GLN A 284 -3.99 25.55 -14.39
CA GLN A 284 -5.09 25.01 -15.18
C GLN A 284 -4.68 24.81 -16.64
N ALA A 285 -3.94 25.75 -17.25
CA ALA A 285 -3.42 25.62 -18.61
C ALA A 285 -2.57 24.36 -18.78
N LEU A 286 -1.67 24.08 -17.81
CA LEU A 286 -0.84 22.88 -17.84
C LEU A 286 -1.68 21.59 -17.76
N ASN A 287 -2.80 21.60 -17.01
CA ASN A 287 -3.73 20.47 -16.95
C ASN A 287 -4.45 20.24 -18.27
N TYR A 288 -4.86 21.30 -19.01
CA TYR A 288 -5.47 21.17 -20.34
C TYR A 288 -4.45 20.78 -21.43
N ALA A 289 -3.16 21.10 -21.22
CA ALA A 289 -2.13 20.80 -22.21
C ALA A 289 -1.62 19.35 -22.19
N VAL A 290 -1.94 18.56 -21.16
CA VAL A 290 -1.51 17.16 -21.05
C VAL A 290 -2.65 16.22 -21.40
N ASP A 291 -2.47 15.43 -22.48
CA ASP A 291 -3.38 14.35 -22.86
C ASP A 291 -3.20 13.14 -21.92
N LYS A 292 -4.11 12.98 -20.94
CA LYS A 292 -4.07 11.88 -19.96
C LYS A 292 -4.31 10.52 -20.63
N ASN A 293 -5.14 10.46 -21.67
CA ASN A 293 -5.39 9.21 -22.41
C ASN A 293 -4.14 8.77 -23.17
N ALA A 294 -3.43 9.71 -23.78
CA ALA A 294 -2.14 9.42 -24.41
C ALA A 294 -1.09 9.04 -23.36
N TRP A 295 -1.06 9.71 -22.20
CA TRP A 295 -0.15 9.38 -21.09
C TRP A 295 -0.35 7.93 -20.63
N MET A 296 -1.60 7.48 -20.39
CA MET A 296 -1.89 6.10 -20.03
C MET A 296 -1.39 5.11 -21.08
N LYS A 297 -1.59 5.40 -22.38
CA LYS A 297 -1.16 4.52 -23.47
C LYS A 297 0.36 4.47 -23.63
N VAL A 298 1.02 5.62 -23.56
CA VAL A 298 2.47 5.73 -23.83
C VAL A 298 3.30 5.27 -22.62
N VAL A 299 2.92 5.71 -21.42
CA VAL A 299 3.71 5.43 -20.20
C VAL A 299 3.38 4.05 -19.64
N TYR A 300 2.08 3.69 -19.57
CA TYR A 300 1.59 2.46 -18.94
C TYR A 300 0.98 1.43 -19.91
N ARG A 301 1.10 1.65 -21.22
CA ARG A 301 0.55 0.76 -22.27
C ARG A 301 -0.95 0.45 -22.11
N GLY A 302 -1.70 1.37 -21.53
CA GLY A 302 -3.13 1.25 -21.25
C GLY A 302 -3.45 0.69 -19.84
N TYR A 303 -2.47 0.21 -19.09
CA TYR A 303 -2.66 -0.32 -17.74
C TYR A 303 -2.63 0.80 -16.68
N ALA A 304 -3.53 1.74 -16.82
CA ALA A 304 -3.74 2.85 -15.91
C ALA A 304 -5.15 3.42 -16.12
N ALA A 305 -5.66 4.15 -15.13
CA ALA A 305 -6.91 4.89 -15.19
C ALA A 305 -6.64 6.40 -15.02
N PRO A 306 -7.51 7.30 -15.54
CA PRO A 306 -7.35 8.73 -15.31
C PRO A 306 -7.58 9.05 -13.83
N LEU A 307 -6.85 10.02 -13.31
CA LEU A 307 -7.14 10.61 -12.01
C LEU A 307 -8.24 11.67 -12.23
N ASP A 308 -9.42 11.40 -11.71
CA ASP A 308 -10.64 12.20 -11.90
C ASP A 308 -10.99 13.08 -10.70
N SER A 309 -10.10 13.09 -9.69
CA SER A 309 -10.17 13.90 -8.48
C SER A 309 -8.76 14.08 -7.88
N ALA A 310 -8.65 14.75 -6.75
CA ALA A 310 -7.39 14.89 -6.01
C ALA A 310 -6.88 13.58 -5.40
N ILE A 311 -7.76 12.57 -5.26
CA ILE A 311 -7.45 11.24 -4.74
C ILE A 311 -7.99 10.14 -5.65
N PRO A 312 -7.39 8.93 -5.66
CA PRO A 312 -7.88 7.78 -6.42
C PRO A 312 -9.26 7.28 -5.99
N SER A 313 -10.00 6.72 -6.95
CA SER A 313 -11.40 6.26 -6.75
C SER A 313 -11.58 5.10 -5.76
N LYS A 314 -10.51 4.37 -5.43
CA LYS A 314 -10.53 3.29 -4.42
C LYS A 314 -10.35 3.78 -2.98
N LEU A 315 -10.08 5.07 -2.77
CA LEU A 315 -10.00 5.64 -1.43
C LEU A 315 -11.37 6.01 -0.88
N GLY A 316 -11.56 5.85 0.42
CA GLY A 316 -12.74 6.33 1.12
C GLY A 316 -12.94 7.83 0.90
N PHE A 317 -14.19 8.25 0.75
CA PHE A 317 -14.61 9.64 0.53
C PHE A 317 -14.15 10.26 -0.80
N HIS A 318 -13.76 9.46 -1.80
CA HIS A 318 -13.49 9.95 -3.16
C HIS A 318 -14.76 10.56 -3.78
N VAL A 319 -14.58 11.66 -4.52
CA VAL A 319 -15.63 12.32 -5.28
C VAL A 319 -15.10 12.67 -6.67
N THR A 320 -15.69 12.06 -7.71
CA THR A 320 -15.39 12.41 -9.11
C THR A 320 -15.75 13.86 -9.37
N GLN A 321 -14.82 14.63 -9.94
CA GLN A 321 -15.04 16.05 -10.22
C GLN A 321 -15.86 16.26 -11.49
N PRO A 322 -16.87 17.15 -11.48
CA PRO A 322 -17.77 17.32 -12.64
C PRO A 322 -17.07 17.96 -13.86
N ASN A 323 -16.10 18.84 -13.61
CA ASN A 323 -15.39 19.56 -14.68
C ASN A 323 -14.00 18.98 -14.86
N GLN A 324 -13.89 17.93 -15.69
CA GLN A 324 -12.63 17.29 -15.98
C GLN A 324 -11.71 18.15 -16.85
N TYR A 325 -10.39 18.10 -16.62
CA TYR A 325 -9.38 18.70 -17.47
C TYR A 325 -9.18 17.84 -18.73
N THR A 326 -10.04 18.02 -19.72
CA THR A 326 -9.90 17.36 -21.02
C THR A 326 -8.79 18.02 -21.82
N TYR A 327 -8.08 17.25 -22.66
CA TYR A 327 -7.00 17.77 -23.49
C TYR A 327 -7.52 18.83 -24.48
N ASP A 328 -7.00 20.08 -24.34
CA ASP A 328 -7.39 21.24 -25.15
C ASP A 328 -6.23 22.26 -25.20
N LEU A 329 -5.45 22.17 -26.27
CA LEU A 329 -4.32 23.07 -26.48
C LEU A 329 -4.73 24.52 -26.73
N ALA A 330 -5.90 24.75 -27.35
CA ALA A 330 -6.37 26.11 -27.62
C ALA A 330 -6.71 26.81 -26.32
N LYS A 331 -7.45 26.14 -25.44
CA LYS A 331 -7.78 26.64 -24.10
C LYS A 331 -6.52 26.83 -23.23
N ALA A 332 -5.56 25.87 -23.30
CA ALA A 332 -4.31 25.99 -22.58
C ALA A 332 -3.52 27.24 -22.98
N LYS A 333 -3.38 27.50 -24.29
CA LYS A 333 -2.72 28.70 -24.81
C LYS A 333 -3.44 29.98 -24.42
N ALA A 334 -4.77 30.01 -24.49
CA ALA A 334 -5.56 31.16 -24.05
C ALA A 334 -5.33 31.51 -22.59
N LEU A 335 -5.39 30.51 -21.68
CA LEU A 335 -5.13 30.69 -20.25
C LEU A 335 -3.71 31.19 -19.97
N LEU A 336 -2.69 30.67 -20.68
CA LEU A 336 -1.31 31.19 -20.55
C LEU A 336 -1.19 32.64 -21.02
N ALA A 337 -1.83 33.00 -22.13
CA ALA A 337 -1.83 34.38 -22.63
C ALA A 337 -2.49 35.34 -21.64
N GLU A 338 -3.65 34.96 -21.07
CA GLU A 338 -4.35 35.73 -20.02
C GLU A 338 -3.50 35.87 -18.74
N ALA A 339 -2.65 34.88 -18.44
CA ALA A 339 -1.73 34.90 -17.31
C ALA A 339 -0.44 35.70 -17.59
N GLY A 340 -0.27 36.23 -18.83
CA GLY A 340 0.91 37.00 -19.23
C GLY A 340 2.05 36.18 -19.84
N TYR A 341 1.79 34.93 -20.23
CA TYR A 341 2.78 34.01 -20.84
C TYR A 341 2.37 33.52 -22.22
N PRO A 342 2.09 34.42 -23.20
CA PRO A 342 1.57 34.02 -24.51
C PRO A 342 2.54 33.14 -25.31
N ASN A 343 3.85 33.22 -25.03
CA ASN A 343 4.90 32.41 -25.67
C ASN A 343 5.42 31.27 -24.77
N GLY A 344 4.74 30.98 -23.67
CA GLY A 344 5.19 30.00 -22.67
C GLY A 344 6.26 30.55 -21.73
N PHE A 345 7.00 29.65 -21.10
CA PHE A 345 8.05 29.96 -20.11
C PHE A 345 9.04 28.79 -19.99
N GLU A 346 10.12 29.00 -19.25
CA GLU A 346 11.09 27.95 -18.91
C GLU A 346 10.85 27.45 -17.47
N ALA A 347 10.97 26.12 -17.26
CA ALA A 347 10.83 25.51 -15.94
C ALA A 347 11.67 24.24 -15.81
N GLU A 348 11.89 23.79 -14.57
CA GLU A 348 12.56 22.54 -14.24
C GLU A 348 11.61 21.59 -13.50
N MET A 349 11.66 20.30 -13.88
CA MET A 349 10.90 19.24 -13.25
C MET A 349 11.83 18.17 -12.69
N PHE A 350 11.73 17.92 -11.38
CA PHE A 350 12.39 16.80 -10.70
C PHE A 350 11.48 15.58 -10.65
N GLY A 351 12.09 14.41 -10.55
CA GLY A 351 11.44 13.15 -10.26
C GLY A 351 12.46 12.05 -10.06
N ARG A 352 12.02 10.92 -9.52
CA ARG A 352 12.92 9.80 -9.24
C ARG A 352 13.50 9.19 -10.51
N ASN A 353 14.78 8.80 -10.44
CA ASN A 353 15.48 8.09 -11.50
C ASN A 353 14.99 6.63 -11.56
N SER A 354 13.89 6.41 -12.29
CA SER A 354 13.40 5.08 -12.66
C SER A 354 12.79 5.11 -14.05
N THR A 355 12.87 4.01 -14.78
CA THR A 355 12.48 3.94 -16.20
C THR A 355 11.08 4.48 -16.48
N ASN A 356 10.09 4.06 -15.70
CA ASN A 356 8.70 4.49 -15.91
C ASN A 356 8.47 5.96 -15.55
N LEU A 357 9.12 6.45 -14.48
CA LEU A 357 8.99 7.85 -14.06
C LEU A 357 9.69 8.79 -15.04
N ILE A 358 10.88 8.41 -15.55
CA ILE A 358 11.58 9.16 -16.62
C ILE A 358 10.72 9.24 -17.88
N ARG A 359 10.12 8.13 -18.31
CA ARG A 359 9.19 8.11 -19.46
C ARG A 359 8.00 9.04 -19.23
N GLY A 360 7.43 9.04 -18.02
CA GLY A 360 6.35 9.93 -17.64
C GLY A 360 6.75 11.41 -17.67
N MET A 361 7.93 11.75 -17.13
CA MET A 361 8.47 13.11 -17.17
C MET A 361 8.71 13.60 -18.61
N GLN A 362 9.31 12.75 -19.46
CA GLN A 362 9.56 13.08 -20.88
C GLN A 362 8.25 13.24 -21.66
N PHE A 363 7.23 12.44 -21.34
CA PHE A 363 5.90 12.60 -21.92
C PHE A 363 5.32 13.99 -21.56
N VAL A 364 5.33 14.37 -20.29
CA VAL A 364 4.85 15.69 -19.85
C VAL A 364 5.65 16.81 -20.50
N GLN A 365 6.98 16.70 -20.59
CA GLN A 365 7.86 17.66 -21.27
C GLN A 365 7.42 17.87 -22.72
N GLN A 366 7.19 16.77 -23.47
CA GLN A 366 6.75 16.84 -24.86
C GLN A 366 5.36 17.49 -25.00
N GLN A 367 4.42 17.17 -24.09
CA GLN A 367 3.08 17.78 -24.14
C GLN A 367 3.13 19.28 -23.88
N LEU A 368 3.86 19.72 -22.87
CA LEU A 368 3.96 21.12 -22.48
C LEU A 368 4.71 21.97 -23.52
N SER A 369 5.63 21.37 -24.28
CA SER A 369 6.32 22.08 -25.39
C SER A 369 5.35 22.62 -26.45
N GLN A 370 4.18 21.99 -26.65
CA GLN A 370 3.15 22.40 -27.62
C GLN A 370 2.48 23.73 -27.27
N ILE A 371 2.61 24.17 -26.00
CA ILE A 371 2.11 25.46 -25.49
C ILE A 371 3.25 26.43 -25.16
N GLY A 372 4.48 26.17 -25.67
CA GLY A 372 5.66 27.02 -25.50
C GLY A 372 6.40 26.84 -24.18
N VAL A 373 6.02 25.90 -23.31
CA VAL A 373 6.76 25.65 -22.06
C VAL A 373 8.00 24.80 -22.34
N LYS A 374 9.17 25.38 -22.06
CA LYS A 374 10.46 24.70 -22.18
C LYS A 374 10.84 24.06 -20.85
N LEU A 375 10.55 22.79 -20.73
CA LEU A 375 10.73 22.05 -19.49
C LEU A 375 12.07 21.30 -19.50
N THR A 376 12.93 21.53 -18.50
CA THR A 376 14.12 20.71 -18.22
C THR A 376 13.71 19.58 -17.29
N VAL A 377 14.03 18.33 -17.67
CA VAL A 377 13.76 17.14 -16.87
C VAL A 377 15.04 16.69 -16.18
N THR A 378 15.01 16.59 -14.85
CA THR A 378 16.14 16.23 -14.00
C THR A 378 15.79 15.01 -13.14
N PRO A 379 16.10 13.77 -13.59
CA PRO A 379 15.94 12.57 -12.78
C PRO A 379 16.91 12.56 -11.59
N LEU A 380 16.42 12.23 -10.40
CA LEU A 380 17.19 12.23 -9.16
C LEU A 380 17.23 10.84 -8.51
N GLU A 381 18.40 10.47 -7.99
CA GLU A 381 18.51 9.30 -7.12
C GLU A 381 17.72 9.50 -5.83
N ALA A 382 17.24 8.39 -5.21
CA ALA A 382 16.29 8.42 -4.10
C ALA A 382 16.74 9.31 -2.93
N GLY A 383 18.00 9.22 -2.53
CA GLY A 383 18.55 10.03 -1.43
C GLY A 383 18.67 11.51 -1.80
N VAL A 384 19.03 11.81 -3.06
CA VAL A 384 19.12 13.19 -3.57
C VAL A 384 17.72 13.81 -3.69
N GLU A 385 16.73 13.05 -4.19
CA GLU A 385 15.35 13.49 -4.24
C GLU A 385 14.82 13.79 -2.82
N ALA A 386 15.06 12.89 -1.87
CA ALA A 386 14.63 13.07 -0.48
C ALA A 386 15.20 14.36 0.13
N ALA A 387 16.49 14.62 -0.03
CA ALA A 387 17.13 15.81 0.49
C ALA A 387 16.64 17.09 -0.22
N ARG A 388 16.50 17.05 -1.55
CA ARG A 388 16.27 18.26 -2.37
C ARG A 388 14.80 18.67 -2.43
N VAL A 389 13.88 17.69 -2.34
CA VAL A 389 12.44 17.91 -2.47
C VAL A 389 11.74 17.93 -1.11
N TRP A 390 12.12 17.02 -0.21
CA TRP A 390 11.42 16.86 1.08
C TRP A 390 12.24 17.27 2.30
N GLY A 391 13.56 17.39 2.16
CA GLY A 391 14.46 17.80 3.24
C GLY A 391 14.62 19.30 3.40
N VAL A 392 13.79 20.12 2.75
CA VAL A 392 13.84 21.58 2.80
C VAL A 392 13.24 22.08 4.10
N GLU A 393 14.04 22.77 4.93
CA GLU A 393 13.59 23.24 6.25
C GLU A 393 12.65 24.45 6.18
N LYS A 394 12.85 25.34 5.21
CA LYS A 394 12.04 26.55 5.04
C LYS A 394 11.45 26.62 3.64
N PRO A 395 10.15 26.88 3.49
CA PRO A 395 9.50 26.92 2.18
C PRO A 395 10.13 27.88 1.17
N GLU A 396 10.67 29.02 1.64
CA GLU A 396 11.37 30.02 0.80
C GLU A 396 12.65 29.49 0.16
N ASP A 397 13.32 28.52 0.82
CA ASP A 397 14.57 27.91 0.34
C ASP A 397 14.31 26.78 -0.67
N ALA A 398 13.05 26.38 -0.87
CA ALA A 398 12.70 25.34 -1.83
C ALA A 398 13.11 25.72 -3.25
N THR A 399 13.94 24.90 -3.89
CA THR A 399 14.36 25.10 -5.30
C THR A 399 13.41 24.45 -6.29
N VAL A 400 12.59 23.47 -5.84
CA VAL A 400 11.66 22.73 -6.68
C VAL A 400 10.63 23.69 -7.31
N GLN A 401 10.48 23.57 -8.64
CA GLN A 401 9.42 24.22 -9.41
C GLN A 401 8.30 23.26 -9.73
N MET A 402 8.66 22.10 -10.27
CA MET A 402 7.75 21.00 -10.59
C MET A 402 8.34 19.68 -10.08
N GLN A 403 7.50 18.78 -9.56
CA GLN A 403 7.94 17.45 -9.15
C GLN A 403 6.99 16.40 -9.71
N TYR A 404 7.53 15.51 -10.56
CA TYR A 404 6.81 14.33 -11.03
C TYR A 404 6.83 13.28 -9.95
N GLY A 405 5.70 13.04 -9.33
CA GLY A 405 5.59 12.17 -8.17
C GLY A 405 4.44 11.16 -8.26
N GLY A 406 4.26 10.49 -7.14
CA GLY A 406 3.14 9.63 -6.91
C GLY A 406 2.96 9.37 -5.43
N TRP A 407 1.77 8.99 -5.06
CA TRP A 407 1.40 8.72 -3.68
C TRP A 407 0.48 7.52 -3.57
N SER A 408 0.79 6.63 -2.63
CA SER A 408 -0.11 5.56 -2.21
C SER A 408 -0.69 5.90 -0.83
N ALA A 409 -1.98 6.20 -0.78
CA ALA A 409 -2.67 6.47 0.48
C ALA A 409 -3.04 5.16 1.19
N SER A 410 -2.03 4.43 1.67
CA SER A 410 -2.10 3.05 2.17
C SER A 410 -2.99 2.84 3.40
N THR A 411 -3.48 3.92 4.03
CA THR A 411 -4.53 3.84 5.06
C THR A 411 -5.93 3.70 4.46
N GLY A 412 -6.09 3.76 3.12
CA GLY A 412 -7.40 3.66 2.45
C GLY A 412 -8.34 4.84 2.69
N ASP A 413 -7.90 5.88 3.37
CA ASP A 413 -8.70 7.05 3.77
C ASP A 413 -8.30 8.32 3.02
N ALA A 414 -9.26 9.20 2.74
CA ALA A 414 -9.01 10.50 2.11
C ALA A 414 -8.01 11.35 2.90
N ASP A 415 -7.99 11.23 4.23
CA ASP A 415 -7.02 11.97 5.08
C ASP A 415 -5.59 11.76 4.57
N TRP A 416 -5.18 10.51 4.37
CA TRP A 416 -3.82 10.18 3.95
C TRP A 416 -3.54 10.49 2.46
N GLY A 417 -4.60 10.70 1.68
CA GLY A 417 -4.52 11.18 0.29
C GLY A 417 -4.40 12.69 0.16
N LEU A 418 -4.90 13.44 1.15
CA LEU A 418 -5.02 14.90 1.09
C LEU A 418 -4.07 15.61 2.07
N ARG A 419 -4.16 15.29 3.36
CA ARG A 419 -3.46 16.04 4.42
C ARG A 419 -1.93 16.08 4.25
N PRO A 420 -1.22 14.98 4.02
CA PRO A 420 0.22 15.01 3.87
C PRO A 420 0.70 15.80 2.66
N LEU A 421 -0.14 15.96 1.63
CA LEU A 421 0.24 16.44 0.31
C LEU A 421 -0.28 17.85 -0.01
N LEU A 422 -1.40 18.26 0.59
CA LEU A 422 -2.16 19.43 0.15
C LEU A 422 -2.67 20.31 1.31
N TRP A 423 -2.37 19.96 2.56
CA TRP A 423 -2.66 20.79 3.73
C TRP A 423 -1.61 21.89 3.87
N GLY A 424 -2.04 23.14 4.09
CA GLY A 424 -1.15 24.29 4.14
C GLY A 424 -0.16 24.31 5.32
N LYS A 425 -0.41 23.48 6.36
CA LYS A 425 0.53 23.24 7.47
C LYS A 425 1.41 21.99 7.27
N GLY A 426 1.34 21.38 6.07
CA GLY A 426 2.03 20.14 5.70
C GLY A 426 3.24 20.32 4.78
N PHE A 427 3.85 21.49 4.74
CA PHE A 427 5.07 21.72 3.96
C PHE A 427 6.23 20.88 4.47
N PRO A 428 7.17 20.48 3.57
CA PRO A 428 8.41 19.86 3.99
C PRO A 428 9.15 20.69 5.04
N PRO A 429 9.88 20.06 5.99
CA PRO A 429 10.09 18.61 6.13
C PRO A 429 9.00 17.92 6.98
N LYS A 430 7.96 18.64 7.42
CA LYS A 430 6.93 18.11 8.32
C LYS A 430 6.11 17.00 7.65
N PHE A 431 5.64 17.26 6.41
CA PHE A 431 4.96 16.33 5.52
C PHE A 431 5.48 16.50 4.08
N PHE A 432 4.67 16.18 3.08
CA PHE A 432 5.08 16.03 1.69
C PHE A 432 4.37 17.00 0.73
N ASN A 433 3.86 18.14 1.23
CA ASN A 433 3.23 19.15 0.40
C ASN A 433 4.30 19.95 -0.40
N VAL A 434 4.88 19.29 -1.40
CA VAL A 434 5.92 19.89 -2.28
C VAL A 434 5.35 20.86 -3.29
N ALA A 435 4.02 20.91 -3.43
CA ALA A 435 3.34 21.99 -4.16
C ALA A 435 3.35 23.32 -3.38
N TYR A 436 3.72 23.29 -2.10
CA TYR A 436 3.63 24.44 -1.19
C TYR A 436 2.27 25.14 -1.29
N TYR A 437 1.25 24.32 -1.57
CA TYR A 437 -0.12 24.77 -1.73
C TYR A 437 -0.76 25.07 -0.38
N LYS A 438 -1.43 26.22 -0.30
CA LYS A 438 -2.20 26.64 0.85
C LYS A 438 -3.49 27.27 0.39
N ASN A 439 -4.60 26.83 1.00
CA ASN A 439 -5.93 27.41 0.81
C ASN A 439 -6.73 27.19 2.08
N ASP A 440 -7.25 28.27 2.67
CA ASP A 440 -7.91 28.24 3.98
C ASP A 440 -9.18 27.37 3.96
N THR A 441 -9.91 27.31 2.83
CA THR A 441 -11.08 26.42 2.67
C THR A 441 -10.65 24.94 2.69
N VAL A 442 -9.57 24.59 1.99
CA VAL A 442 -9.04 23.23 1.97
C VAL A 442 -8.51 22.83 3.34
N ASP A 443 -7.76 23.73 3.99
CA ASP A 443 -7.17 23.49 5.30
C ASP A 443 -8.27 23.22 6.34
N ALA A 444 -9.32 24.08 6.38
CA ALA A 444 -10.46 23.92 7.27
C ALA A 444 -11.25 22.61 6.98
N ALA A 445 -11.43 22.29 5.71
CA ALA A 445 -12.13 21.08 5.30
C ALA A 445 -11.35 19.81 5.72
N ILE A 446 -10.03 19.75 5.50
CA ILE A 446 -9.16 18.64 5.95
C ILE A 446 -9.23 18.52 7.48
N GLU A 447 -9.11 19.63 8.22
CA GLU A 447 -9.16 19.65 9.68
C GLU A 447 -10.54 19.19 10.21
N THR A 448 -11.62 19.57 9.52
CA THR A 448 -12.97 19.09 9.85
C THR A 448 -13.11 17.59 9.61
N GLY A 449 -12.64 17.11 8.44
CA GLY A 449 -12.75 15.69 8.07
C GLY A 449 -11.97 14.77 9.00
N ILE A 450 -10.82 15.21 9.53
CA ILE A 450 -10.04 14.43 10.50
C ILE A 450 -10.57 14.57 11.93
N GLY A 451 -11.23 15.70 12.25
CA GLY A 451 -11.67 16.04 13.59
C GLY A 451 -12.96 15.34 14.05
N THR A 452 -13.52 14.43 13.25
CA THR A 452 -14.78 13.71 13.58
C THR A 452 -14.72 12.26 13.10
N ALA A 453 -15.45 11.38 13.77
CA ALA A 453 -15.70 10.00 13.33
C ALA A 453 -17.06 9.84 12.61
N ASP A 454 -17.81 10.92 12.43
CA ASP A 454 -19.09 10.93 11.69
C ASP A 454 -18.80 10.89 10.18
N ASP A 455 -19.08 9.78 9.54
CA ASP A 455 -18.80 9.55 8.12
C ASP A 455 -19.49 10.54 7.19
N ALA A 456 -20.69 11.03 7.52
CA ALA A 456 -21.39 12.01 6.71
C ALA A 456 -20.71 13.39 6.76
N LYS A 457 -20.24 13.80 7.94
CA LYS A 457 -19.45 15.03 8.10
C LYS A 457 -18.10 14.92 7.42
N ARG A 458 -17.44 13.77 7.54
CA ARG A 458 -16.17 13.47 6.86
C ARG A 458 -16.33 13.52 5.34
N ALA A 459 -17.36 12.87 4.81
CA ALA A 459 -17.66 12.86 3.37
C ALA A 459 -17.87 14.28 2.83
N GLU A 460 -18.67 15.11 3.52
CA GLU A 460 -18.89 16.49 3.10
C GLU A 460 -17.61 17.33 3.18
N ALA A 461 -16.85 17.22 4.25
CA ALA A 461 -15.60 17.95 4.40
C ALA A 461 -14.60 17.58 3.30
N TYR A 462 -14.37 16.27 3.03
CA TYR A 462 -13.46 15.84 1.98
C TYR A 462 -13.98 16.13 0.56
N ARG A 463 -15.29 16.21 0.35
CA ARG A 463 -15.88 16.69 -0.91
C ARG A 463 -15.46 18.15 -1.16
N VAL A 464 -15.66 19.04 -0.18
CA VAL A 464 -15.27 20.45 -0.26
C VAL A 464 -13.76 20.60 -0.55
N ALA A 465 -12.91 19.83 0.16
CA ALA A 465 -11.47 19.86 -0.07
C ALA A 465 -11.12 19.45 -1.51
N GLN A 466 -11.65 18.32 -2.00
CA GLN A 466 -11.36 17.81 -3.35
C GLN A 466 -11.82 18.77 -4.46
N GLU A 467 -13.00 19.38 -4.33
CA GLU A 467 -13.53 20.34 -5.29
C GLU A 467 -12.64 21.59 -5.38
N GLN A 468 -12.22 22.14 -4.23
CA GLN A 468 -11.37 23.32 -4.20
C GLN A 468 -9.96 23.02 -4.72
N ILE A 469 -9.37 21.89 -4.33
CA ILE A 469 -8.06 21.45 -4.85
C ILE A 469 -8.11 21.27 -6.38
N TRP A 470 -9.16 20.65 -6.89
CA TRP A 470 -9.33 20.46 -8.33
C TRP A 470 -9.41 21.79 -9.08
N LYS A 471 -10.18 22.74 -8.57
CA LYS A 471 -10.31 24.10 -9.11
C LYS A 471 -8.99 24.86 -9.10
N ASP A 472 -8.22 24.77 -8.00
CA ASP A 472 -6.96 25.50 -7.82
C ASP A 472 -5.79 24.86 -8.58
N ALA A 473 -5.93 23.57 -8.93
CA ALA A 473 -4.99 22.78 -9.73
C ALA A 473 -3.53 22.86 -9.23
N PRO A 474 -3.21 22.58 -7.95
CA PRO A 474 -1.84 22.58 -7.47
C PRO A 474 -0.99 21.47 -8.10
N TRP A 475 -1.63 20.55 -8.80
CA TRP A 475 -1.03 19.47 -9.56
C TRP A 475 -1.47 19.47 -11.03
N ILE A 476 -0.63 18.89 -11.92
CA ILE A 476 -1.14 18.29 -13.14
C ILE A 476 -1.60 16.89 -12.74
N PHE A 477 -2.91 16.66 -12.76
CA PHE A 477 -3.54 15.39 -12.42
C PHE A 477 -3.37 14.41 -13.59
N LEU A 478 -2.58 13.34 -13.43
CA LEU A 478 -2.28 12.40 -14.51
C LEU A 478 -3.20 11.18 -14.49
N GLY A 479 -2.98 10.28 -13.55
CA GLY A 479 -3.71 9.03 -13.51
C GLY A 479 -3.36 8.16 -12.30
N VAL A 480 -3.95 6.97 -12.30
CA VAL A 480 -3.72 5.91 -11.31
C VAL A 480 -3.15 4.71 -12.07
N GLU A 481 -1.97 4.22 -11.67
CA GLU A 481 -1.38 3.03 -12.30
C GLU A 481 -2.08 1.76 -11.82
N ASN A 482 -2.19 0.75 -12.70
CA ASN A 482 -2.69 -0.55 -12.31
C ASN A 482 -1.57 -1.44 -11.76
N LEU A 483 -1.93 -2.35 -10.88
CA LEU A 483 -1.07 -3.42 -10.38
C LEU A 483 -1.15 -4.59 -11.36
N LEU A 484 -0.02 -4.92 -11.98
CA LEU A 484 0.06 -6.03 -12.93
C LEU A 484 0.84 -7.19 -12.32
N ALA A 485 0.29 -8.41 -12.45
CA ALA A 485 0.95 -9.64 -12.09
C ALA A 485 0.66 -10.75 -13.11
N GLY A 486 1.51 -11.76 -13.12
CA GLY A 486 1.25 -13.01 -13.80
C GLY A 486 0.97 -14.12 -12.80
N LYS A 487 -0.03 -14.95 -13.05
CA LYS A 487 -0.29 -16.11 -12.21
C LYS A 487 -0.69 -17.36 -12.99
N SER A 488 -0.52 -18.52 -12.37
CA SER A 488 -1.10 -19.79 -12.83
C SER A 488 -2.62 -19.75 -12.70
N LYS A 489 -3.37 -20.23 -13.69
CA LYS A 489 -4.81 -20.40 -13.59
C LYS A 489 -5.24 -21.41 -12.51
N LYS A 490 -4.32 -22.30 -12.09
CA LYS A 490 -4.55 -23.21 -10.97
C LYS A 490 -4.56 -22.52 -9.61
N LEU A 491 -3.98 -21.31 -9.51
CA LEU A 491 -3.96 -20.52 -8.27
C LEU A 491 -5.24 -19.68 -8.18
N SER A 492 -6.06 -19.94 -7.18
CA SER A 492 -7.26 -19.17 -6.84
C SER A 492 -7.12 -18.52 -5.45
N GLY A 493 -8.00 -17.58 -5.10
CA GLY A 493 -8.04 -16.93 -3.78
C GLY A 493 -6.82 -16.05 -3.44
N PHE A 494 -5.88 -15.86 -4.36
CA PHE A 494 -4.74 -14.97 -4.25
C PHE A 494 -5.06 -13.65 -4.96
N TYR A 495 -4.90 -12.52 -4.30
CA TYR A 495 -5.22 -11.22 -4.91
C TYR A 495 -4.34 -10.08 -4.37
N TYR A 496 -4.35 -8.96 -5.12
CA TYR A 496 -3.83 -7.68 -4.64
C TYR A 496 -4.86 -6.94 -3.80
N VAL A 497 -4.37 -6.35 -2.71
CA VAL A 497 -5.01 -5.16 -2.14
C VAL A 497 -4.59 -3.95 -2.97
N ALA A 498 -5.46 -2.97 -3.16
CA ALA A 498 -5.15 -1.84 -4.05
C ALA A 498 -3.95 -0.97 -3.60
N ASP A 499 -3.45 -1.14 -2.38
CA ASP A 499 -2.19 -0.55 -1.88
C ASP A 499 -0.91 -1.24 -2.42
N GLY A 500 -1.08 -2.31 -3.20
CA GLY A 500 -0.01 -3.15 -3.74
C GLY A 500 0.35 -4.35 -2.85
N GLY A 501 -0.33 -4.51 -1.72
CA GLY A 501 -0.13 -5.64 -0.82
C GLY A 501 -0.69 -6.94 -1.39
N LEU A 502 0.00 -8.06 -1.10
CA LEU A 502 -0.42 -9.41 -1.51
C LEU A 502 -1.23 -10.07 -0.40
N GLN A 503 -2.35 -10.68 -0.76
CA GLN A 503 -3.18 -11.48 0.14
C GLN A 503 -3.20 -12.95 -0.29
N MET A 504 -2.81 -13.83 0.64
CA MET A 504 -2.61 -15.26 0.42
C MET A 504 -3.46 -16.14 1.36
N GLU A 505 -4.22 -15.53 2.26
CA GLU A 505 -4.98 -16.27 3.28
C GLU A 505 -5.93 -17.30 2.68
N GLU A 506 -6.63 -16.90 1.59
CA GLU A 506 -7.62 -17.72 0.89
C GLU A 506 -7.02 -18.46 -0.33
N ALA A 507 -5.71 -18.32 -0.56
CA ALA A 507 -5.04 -18.95 -1.70
C ALA A 507 -5.28 -20.47 -1.70
N ASP A 508 -5.55 -21.03 -2.90
CA ASP A 508 -5.72 -22.46 -3.15
C ASP A 508 -5.09 -22.86 -4.48
N LEU A 509 -4.46 -24.01 -4.54
CA LEU A 509 -3.93 -24.63 -5.75
C LEU A 509 -4.77 -25.88 -6.11
N GLN A 510 -5.24 -25.89 -7.37
CA GLN A 510 -6.02 -27.00 -7.95
C GLN A 510 -5.12 -27.96 -8.73
#